data_ace335eba005a6304219022e6fb4472e
#
_entry.id   ace335eba005a6304219022e6fb4472e
#
_cell.length_a   1.000
_cell.length_b   1.000
_cell.length_c   1.000
_cell.angle_alpha   90.00
_cell.angle_beta   90.00
_cell.angle_gamma   90.00
#
_symmetry.space_group_name_H-M   'P 1'
#
loop_
_entity.id
_entity.type
_entity.pdbx_description
1 polymer ?
#
loop_
_entity_poly.entity_id
_entity_poly.type
_entity_poly.pdbx_seq_one_letter_code
_entity_poly.pdbx_strand_id
1 'polypeptide(L)'
;HESGEDTIHLGTKGYAAPEQFQDNHQQTDPRTDIYNLGATMYHLVTGKNPSKPPFKFLPIRQVDRTLSSGLESIILKCVAPDPNERYQTVDDLEFALEHYQELEVETIKQKSLTYRKWVTLGCVATILSSLSVGVRIYANSLLSNTYDEELRSARIAVNQDEQVEDYISAIKLNPSNEVAYEELL
;
A
#
# COMPACT_ATOMS: atom_id res chain seq x y z
N HIS A 1 45.69 -20.81 36.80
CA HIS A 1 44.55 -21.37 36.00
C HIS A 1 43.58 -20.24 35.74
N GLU A 2 43.87 -19.47 34.73
CA GLU A 2 42.89 -18.57 34.12
C GLU A 2 42.18 -19.35 33.04
N SER A 3 40.93 -19.70 33.31
CA SER A 3 40.02 -20.18 32.33
C SER A 3 39.65 -18.99 31.44
N GLY A 4 40.30 -18.89 30.29
CA GLY A 4 39.95 -17.95 29.26
C GLY A 4 38.54 -18.22 28.77
N GLU A 5 37.59 -17.38 29.12
CA GLU A 5 36.38 -17.21 28.36
C GLU A 5 36.73 -16.46 27.07
N ASP A 6 37.24 -17.21 26.12
CA ASP A 6 37.25 -16.75 24.73
C ASP A 6 35.81 -16.78 24.19
N THR A 7 35.04 -15.81 24.57
CA THR A 7 33.86 -15.40 23.80
C THR A 7 34.36 -14.75 22.52
N ILE A 8 34.76 -15.59 21.58
CA ILE A 8 35.08 -15.16 20.22
C ILE A 8 33.77 -14.74 19.59
N HIS A 9 33.49 -13.43 19.60
CA HIS A 9 32.52 -12.87 18.67
C HIS A 9 33.08 -13.06 17.25
N LEU A 10 32.80 -14.23 16.67
CA LEU A 10 33.24 -14.59 15.34
C LEU A 10 32.44 -13.77 14.34
N GLY A 11 32.96 -12.64 13.91
CA GLY A 11 32.42 -11.89 12.79
C GLY A 11 32.68 -10.39 12.86
N THR A 12 32.96 -9.80 11.72
CA THR A 12 33.12 -8.35 11.62
C THR A 12 31.70 -7.72 11.74
N LYS A 13 31.53 -6.84 12.73
CA LYS A 13 30.28 -6.13 12.97
C LYS A 13 29.73 -5.54 11.66
N GLY A 14 28.45 -5.81 11.36
CA GLY A 14 27.79 -5.38 10.13
C GLY A 14 27.85 -6.38 8.98
N TYR A 15 28.78 -7.34 8.98
CA TYR A 15 28.83 -8.43 8.02
C TYR A 15 28.33 -9.76 8.60
N ALA A 16 28.50 -9.93 9.92
CA ALA A 16 28.07 -11.13 10.60
C ALA A 16 26.54 -11.17 10.75
N ALA A 17 25.98 -12.34 10.59
CA ALA A 17 24.55 -12.58 10.66
C ALA A 17 24.01 -12.32 12.09
N PRO A 18 22.75 -11.85 12.23
CA PRO A 18 22.17 -11.51 13.53
C PRO A 18 22.20 -12.64 14.57
N GLU A 19 22.03 -13.87 14.13
CA GLU A 19 22.06 -15.05 15.00
C GLU A 19 23.44 -15.32 15.62
N GLN A 20 24.52 -14.80 15.02
CA GLN A 20 25.88 -14.92 15.56
C GLN A 20 26.11 -14.07 16.82
N PHE A 21 25.21 -13.13 17.10
CA PHE A 21 25.24 -12.25 18.27
C PHE A 21 24.23 -12.65 19.36
N GLN A 22 23.46 -13.72 19.14
CA GLN A 22 22.52 -14.21 20.13
C GLN A 22 23.21 -15.26 21.00
N ASP A 23 23.06 -15.14 22.33
CA ASP A 23 23.69 -16.02 23.34
C ASP A 23 23.25 -17.51 23.29
N ASN A 24 22.29 -17.84 22.45
CA ASN A 24 21.94 -19.20 22.12
C ASN A 24 22.94 -19.72 21.10
N HIS A 25 23.89 -20.52 21.51
CA HIS A 25 24.85 -21.26 20.69
C HIS A 25 24.17 -22.03 19.53
N GLN A 26 23.50 -21.30 18.66
CA GLN A 26 22.96 -21.88 17.42
C GLN A 26 24.17 -22.22 16.54
N GLN A 27 24.29 -23.50 16.26
CA GLN A 27 25.28 -24.02 15.31
C GLN A 27 25.21 -23.19 14.03
N THR A 28 26.35 -22.67 13.64
CA THR A 28 26.54 -21.97 12.35
C THR A 28 26.05 -22.89 11.24
N ASP A 29 25.00 -22.47 10.52
CA ASP A 29 24.51 -23.22 9.40
C ASP A 29 24.91 -22.53 8.08
N PRO A 30 24.78 -23.16 6.91
CA PRO A 30 25.11 -22.56 5.62
C PRO A 30 24.41 -21.21 5.36
N ARG A 31 23.25 -20.95 5.97
CA ARG A 31 22.50 -19.71 5.83
C ARG A 31 23.18 -18.51 6.52
N THR A 32 24.03 -18.77 7.50
CA THR A 32 24.88 -17.76 8.12
C THR A 32 25.95 -17.29 7.13
N ASP A 33 26.59 -18.21 6.43
CA ASP A 33 27.58 -17.88 5.40
C ASP A 33 26.96 -17.16 4.20
N ILE A 34 25.73 -17.53 3.83
CA ILE A 34 24.94 -16.83 2.80
C ILE A 34 24.68 -15.37 3.20
N TYR A 35 24.38 -15.09 4.49
CA TYR A 35 24.24 -13.72 4.97
C TYR A 35 25.57 -12.95 4.88
N ASN A 36 26.66 -13.54 5.35
CA ASN A 36 27.97 -12.92 5.32
C ASN A 36 28.43 -12.59 3.89
N LEU A 37 28.15 -13.50 2.94
CA LEU A 37 28.37 -13.29 1.52
C LEU A 37 27.49 -12.17 0.97
N GLY A 38 26.19 -12.16 1.31
CA GLY A 38 25.25 -11.11 0.92
C GLY A 38 25.68 -9.72 1.39
N ALA A 39 26.15 -9.61 2.67
CA ALA A 39 26.69 -8.37 3.23
C ALA A 39 27.95 -7.90 2.49
N THR A 40 28.80 -8.85 2.09
CA THR A 40 30.00 -8.57 1.29
C THR A 40 29.65 -8.10 -0.12
N MET A 41 28.74 -8.77 -0.79
CA MET A 41 28.23 -8.36 -2.11
C MET A 41 27.61 -6.96 -2.05
N TYR A 42 26.79 -6.69 -1.02
CA TYR A 42 26.23 -5.35 -0.80
C TYR A 42 27.30 -4.27 -0.76
N HIS A 43 28.35 -4.49 0.06
CA HIS A 43 29.46 -3.54 0.17
C HIS A 43 30.18 -3.34 -1.16
N LEU A 44 30.45 -4.41 -1.88
CA LEU A 44 31.16 -4.37 -3.17
C LEU A 44 30.41 -3.58 -4.24
N VAL A 45 29.08 -3.79 -4.36
CA VAL A 45 28.29 -3.16 -5.44
C VAL A 45 27.85 -1.74 -5.08
N THR A 46 27.72 -1.40 -3.78
CA THR A 46 27.25 -0.08 -3.35
C THR A 46 28.34 0.83 -2.85
N GLY A 47 29.52 0.29 -2.51
CA GLY A 47 30.58 1.01 -1.77
C GLY A 47 30.18 1.37 -0.33
N LYS A 48 28.99 0.96 0.15
CA LYS A 48 28.51 1.28 1.50
C LYS A 48 28.92 0.19 2.48
N ASN A 49 29.72 0.59 3.48
CA ASN A 49 30.18 -0.35 4.50
C ASN A 49 29.03 -0.63 5.51
N PRO A 50 28.59 -1.90 5.66
CA PRO A 50 27.52 -2.27 6.59
C PRO A 50 27.86 -2.02 8.06
N SER A 51 29.14 -1.89 8.41
CA SER A 51 29.60 -1.56 9.77
C SER A 51 29.46 -0.08 10.12
N LYS A 52 29.01 0.76 9.20
CA LYS A 52 28.79 2.20 9.41
C LYS A 52 27.33 2.56 9.44
N PRO A 53 26.93 3.66 10.08
CA PRO A 53 25.56 4.15 10.02
C PRO A 53 25.05 4.25 8.57
N PRO A 54 23.81 3.92 8.32
CA PRO A 54 22.70 3.65 9.23
C PRO A 54 22.58 2.21 9.76
N PHE A 55 23.60 1.35 9.60
CA PHE A 55 23.63 -0.07 10.03
C PHE A 55 22.47 -0.89 9.45
N LYS A 56 22.04 -0.56 8.24
CA LYS A 56 20.92 -1.19 7.52
C LYS A 56 21.30 -1.41 6.07
N PHE A 57 20.86 -2.52 5.51
CA PHE A 57 20.92 -2.78 4.07
C PHE A 57 19.76 -2.07 3.37
N LEU A 58 20.07 -0.96 2.72
CA LEU A 58 19.11 -0.27 1.87
C LEU A 58 19.03 -0.99 0.52
N PRO A 59 17.88 -0.92 -0.19
CA PRO A 59 17.83 -1.38 -1.58
C PRO A 59 18.98 -0.80 -2.38
N ILE A 60 19.77 -1.66 -3.08
CA ILE A 60 20.99 -1.21 -3.76
C ILE A 60 20.70 -0.14 -4.83
N ARG A 61 19.51 -0.17 -5.42
CA ARG A 61 19.04 0.81 -6.40
C ARG A 61 18.62 2.16 -5.80
N GLN A 62 18.51 2.26 -4.48
CA GLN A 62 18.44 3.57 -3.80
C GLN A 62 19.82 4.24 -3.72
N VAL A 63 20.90 3.45 -3.73
CA VAL A 63 22.27 3.93 -3.75
C VAL A 63 22.69 4.27 -5.19
N ASP A 64 22.45 3.35 -6.11
CA ASP A 64 22.72 3.53 -7.54
C ASP A 64 21.61 2.87 -8.36
N ARG A 65 20.87 3.69 -9.12
CA ARG A 65 19.74 3.27 -9.96
C ARG A 65 20.15 2.46 -11.18
N THR A 66 21.43 2.44 -11.54
CA THR A 66 21.96 1.69 -12.66
C THR A 66 22.14 0.20 -12.35
N LEU A 67 22.14 -0.14 -11.05
CA LEU A 67 22.26 -1.54 -10.61
C LEU A 67 21.01 -2.35 -10.97
N SER A 68 21.21 -3.63 -11.24
CA SER A 68 20.14 -4.57 -11.60
C SER A 68 19.13 -4.78 -10.45
N SER A 69 17.85 -4.84 -10.80
CA SER A 69 16.80 -5.19 -9.84
C SER A 69 16.82 -6.67 -9.43
N GLY A 70 17.32 -7.54 -10.32
CA GLY A 70 17.54 -8.95 -10.00
C GLY A 70 18.63 -9.12 -8.95
N LEU A 71 19.77 -8.42 -9.13
CA LEU A 71 20.86 -8.42 -8.15
C LEU A 71 20.41 -7.81 -6.80
N GLU A 72 19.60 -6.75 -6.81
CA GLU A 72 18.99 -6.17 -5.60
C GLU A 72 18.19 -7.24 -4.84
N SER A 73 17.34 -7.97 -5.54
CA SER A 73 16.51 -9.00 -4.93
C SER A 73 17.34 -10.12 -4.29
N ILE A 74 18.41 -10.54 -4.96
CA ILE A 74 19.32 -11.58 -4.47
C ILE A 74 20.03 -11.11 -3.20
N ILE A 75 20.64 -9.93 -3.23
CA ILE A 75 21.40 -9.40 -2.09
C ILE A 75 20.48 -9.21 -0.89
N LEU A 76 19.30 -8.60 -1.08
CA LEU A 76 18.35 -8.36 0.02
C LEU A 76 17.85 -9.67 0.62
N LYS A 77 17.66 -10.70 -0.19
CA LYS A 77 17.27 -12.02 0.29
C LYS A 77 18.40 -12.68 1.09
N CYS A 78 19.65 -12.56 0.66
CA CYS A 78 20.78 -13.08 1.42
C CYS A 78 20.89 -12.44 2.82
N VAL A 79 20.70 -11.11 2.92
CA VAL A 79 20.85 -10.36 4.18
C VAL A 79 19.53 -10.25 4.98
N ALA A 80 18.55 -11.09 4.72
CA ALA A 80 17.33 -11.16 5.51
C ALA A 80 17.66 -11.49 6.97
N PRO A 81 17.02 -10.79 7.97
CA PRO A 81 17.28 -11.05 9.38
C PRO A 81 16.93 -12.48 9.81
N ASP A 82 15.81 -13.03 9.32
CA ASP A 82 15.41 -14.41 9.56
C ASP A 82 16.13 -15.36 8.59
N PRO A 83 16.90 -16.36 9.09
CA PRO A 83 17.53 -17.36 8.26
C PRO A 83 16.57 -18.12 7.33
N ASN A 84 15.30 -18.27 7.73
CA ASN A 84 14.30 -18.96 6.91
C ASN A 84 13.86 -18.16 5.67
N GLU A 85 14.07 -16.85 5.68
CA GLU A 85 13.79 -15.96 4.54
C GLU A 85 14.95 -15.89 3.54
N ARG A 86 16.14 -16.43 3.89
CA ARG A 86 17.32 -16.46 3.03
C ARG A 86 17.24 -17.61 2.02
N TYR A 87 18.24 -17.71 1.15
CA TYR A 87 18.51 -18.93 0.40
C TYR A 87 18.84 -20.05 1.39
N GLN A 88 18.28 -21.24 1.17
CA GLN A 88 18.46 -22.35 2.12
C GLN A 88 19.74 -23.14 1.83
N THR A 89 20.24 -23.09 0.59
CA THR A 89 21.50 -23.70 0.18
C THR A 89 22.33 -22.72 -0.64
N VAL A 90 23.64 -23.02 -0.74
CA VAL A 90 24.56 -22.25 -1.60
C VAL A 90 24.22 -22.47 -3.07
N ASP A 91 23.78 -23.67 -3.43
CA ASP A 91 23.37 -24.00 -4.79
C ASP A 91 22.15 -23.16 -5.25
N ASP A 92 21.18 -22.91 -4.35
CA ASP A 92 20.05 -22.01 -4.63
C ASP A 92 20.51 -20.58 -4.89
N LEU A 93 21.53 -20.11 -4.16
CA LEU A 93 22.10 -18.78 -4.35
C LEU A 93 22.89 -18.71 -5.65
N GLU A 94 23.70 -19.71 -5.96
CA GLU A 94 24.45 -19.81 -7.21
C GLU A 94 23.51 -19.79 -8.40
N PHE A 95 22.48 -20.63 -8.40
CA PHE A 95 21.44 -20.62 -9.43
C PHE A 95 20.80 -19.26 -9.63
N ALA A 96 20.46 -18.58 -8.52
CA ALA A 96 19.87 -17.24 -8.59
C ALA A 96 20.83 -16.20 -9.17
N LEU A 97 22.15 -16.31 -8.86
CA LEU A 97 23.18 -15.43 -9.41
C LEU A 97 23.42 -15.68 -10.90
N GLU A 98 23.34 -16.93 -11.37
CA GLU A 98 23.46 -17.26 -12.79
C GLU A 98 22.26 -16.74 -13.60
N HIS A 99 21.06 -16.72 -13.01
CA HIS A 99 19.81 -16.35 -13.65
C HIS A 99 19.28 -14.97 -13.22
N TYR A 100 20.13 -14.09 -12.68
CA TYR A 100 19.70 -12.79 -12.14
C TYR A 100 18.96 -11.89 -13.15
N GLN A 101 19.24 -12.06 -14.44
CA GLN A 101 18.56 -11.31 -15.50
C GLN A 101 17.09 -11.73 -15.67
N GLU A 102 16.79 -13.00 -15.46
CA GLU A 102 15.40 -13.51 -15.49
C GLU A 102 14.61 -12.97 -14.29
N LEU A 103 15.23 -12.92 -13.11
CA LEU A 103 14.68 -12.30 -11.91
C LEU A 103 14.39 -10.80 -12.10
N GLU A 104 15.17 -10.13 -12.92
CA GLU A 104 14.92 -8.72 -13.26
C GLU A 104 13.61 -8.56 -14.04
N VAL A 105 13.37 -9.38 -15.04
CA VAL A 105 12.13 -9.37 -15.83
C VAL A 105 10.91 -9.70 -14.96
N GLU A 106 11.01 -10.71 -14.09
CA GLU A 106 9.93 -11.10 -13.19
C GLU A 106 9.60 -10.00 -12.18
N THR A 107 10.61 -9.36 -11.61
CA THR A 107 10.44 -8.25 -10.66
C THR A 107 9.72 -7.07 -11.31
N ILE A 108 10.07 -6.71 -12.55
CA ILE A 108 9.42 -5.65 -13.32
C ILE A 108 7.96 -6.04 -13.62
N LYS A 109 7.71 -7.26 -14.04
CA LYS A 109 6.38 -7.79 -14.36
C LYS A 109 5.47 -7.79 -13.12
N GLN A 110 5.97 -8.22 -11.97
CA GLN A 110 5.23 -8.25 -10.72
C GLN A 110 4.85 -6.84 -10.23
N LYS A 111 5.80 -5.88 -10.29
CA LYS A 111 5.52 -4.47 -9.97
C LYS A 111 4.46 -3.87 -10.90
N SER A 112 4.50 -4.16 -12.19
CA SER A 112 3.52 -3.67 -13.16
C SER A 112 2.12 -4.23 -12.92
N LEU A 113 2.00 -5.50 -12.53
CA LEU A 113 0.72 -6.14 -12.19
C LEU A 113 0.10 -5.52 -10.92
N THR A 114 0.91 -5.27 -9.91
CA THR A 114 0.46 -4.61 -8.67
C THR A 114 -0.01 -3.18 -8.95
N TYR A 115 0.75 -2.41 -9.73
CA TYR A 115 0.36 -1.07 -10.15
C TYR A 115 -0.97 -1.07 -10.93
N ARG A 116 -1.15 -1.99 -11.87
CA ARG A 116 -2.41 -2.14 -12.62
C ARG A 116 -3.60 -2.41 -11.70
N LYS A 117 -3.46 -3.25 -10.68
CA LYS A 117 -4.51 -3.51 -9.67
C LYS A 117 -4.92 -2.24 -8.91
N TRP A 118 -3.95 -1.42 -8.50
CA TRP A 118 -4.23 -0.15 -7.82
C TRP A 118 -4.93 0.86 -8.72
N VAL A 119 -4.49 0.96 -9.98
CA VAL A 119 -5.15 1.84 -10.98
C VAL A 119 -6.60 1.41 -11.24
N THR A 120 -6.85 0.11 -11.44
CA THR A 120 -8.22 -0.39 -11.64
C THR A 120 -9.11 -0.13 -10.44
N LEU A 121 -8.61 -0.35 -9.22
CA LEU A 121 -9.34 -0.06 -7.98
C LEU A 121 -9.67 1.44 -7.87
N GLY A 122 -8.72 2.31 -8.18
CA GLY A 122 -8.93 3.76 -8.22
C GLY A 122 -10.00 4.19 -9.24
N CYS A 123 -9.96 3.64 -10.45
CA CYS A 123 -10.98 3.91 -11.48
C CYS A 123 -12.38 3.46 -11.03
N VAL A 124 -12.51 2.29 -10.42
CA VAL A 124 -13.80 1.81 -9.89
C VAL A 124 -14.33 2.74 -8.80
N ALA A 125 -13.47 3.17 -7.88
CA ALA A 125 -13.88 4.09 -6.82
C ALA A 125 -14.36 5.45 -7.37
N THR A 126 -13.70 5.99 -8.40
CA THR A 126 -14.11 7.26 -9.02
C THR A 126 -15.43 7.13 -9.77
N ILE A 127 -15.67 6.00 -10.45
CA ILE A 127 -16.96 5.72 -11.13
C ILE A 127 -18.10 5.63 -10.10
N LEU A 128 -17.90 4.91 -9.01
CA LEU A 128 -18.89 4.77 -7.95
C LEU A 128 -19.23 6.11 -7.28
N SER A 129 -18.23 6.94 -7.04
CA SER A 129 -18.43 8.26 -6.46
C SER A 129 -19.19 9.20 -7.40
N SER A 130 -18.87 9.20 -8.69
CA SER A 130 -19.59 10.01 -9.70
C SER A 130 -21.04 9.55 -9.87
N LEU A 131 -21.30 8.24 -9.85
CA LEU A 131 -22.64 7.69 -9.89
C LEU A 131 -23.47 8.12 -8.66
N SER A 132 -22.86 8.08 -7.46
CA SER A 132 -23.50 8.53 -6.22
C SER A 132 -23.93 10.01 -6.29
N VAL A 133 -23.06 10.87 -6.81
CA VAL A 133 -23.37 12.30 -7.02
C VAL A 133 -24.48 12.46 -8.05
N GLY A 134 -24.45 11.73 -9.16
CA GLY A 134 -25.49 11.74 -10.19
C GLY A 134 -26.86 11.34 -9.63
N VAL A 135 -26.93 10.28 -8.84
CA VAL A 135 -28.17 9.82 -8.19
C VAL A 135 -28.71 10.90 -7.24
N ARG A 136 -27.84 11.56 -6.49
CA ARG A 136 -28.24 12.62 -5.55
C ARG A 136 -28.79 13.85 -6.28
N ILE A 137 -28.16 14.26 -7.38
CA ILE A 137 -28.66 15.37 -8.21
C ILE A 137 -30.03 15.01 -8.83
N TYR A 138 -30.17 13.78 -9.34
CA TYR A 138 -31.44 13.31 -9.90
C TYR A 138 -32.56 13.27 -8.85
N ALA A 139 -32.29 12.75 -7.66
CA ALA A 139 -33.26 12.72 -6.56
C ALA A 139 -33.70 14.13 -6.14
N ASN A 140 -32.75 15.07 -6.04
CA ASN A 140 -33.07 16.46 -5.73
C ASN A 140 -33.92 17.14 -6.84
N SER A 141 -33.62 16.85 -8.12
CA SER A 141 -34.39 17.35 -9.25
C SER A 141 -35.82 16.82 -9.24
N LEU A 142 -36.00 15.54 -8.89
CA LEU A 142 -37.33 14.92 -8.79
C LEU A 142 -38.15 15.55 -7.67
N LEU A 143 -37.55 15.75 -6.49
CA LEU A 143 -38.20 16.41 -5.35
C LEU A 143 -38.61 17.86 -5.68
N SER A 144 -37.75 18.61 -6.36
CA SER A 144 -38.03 19.99 -6.76
C SER A 144 -39.19 20.03 -7.74
N ASN A 145 -39.24 19.15 -8.73
CA ASN A 145 -40.33 19.11 -9.70
C ASN A 145 -41.68 18.76 -9.05
N THR A 146 -41.69 17.78 -8.13
CA THR A 146 -42.90 17.41 -7.39
C THR A 146 -43.38 18.54 -6.49
N TYR A 147 -42.45 19.23 -5.80
CA TYR A 147 -42.76 20.41 -4.99
C TYR A 147 -43.39 21.53 -5.81
N ASP A 148 -42.84 21.83 -7.00
CA ASP A 148 -43.33 22.86 -7.89
C ASP A 148 -44.72 22.51 -8.46
N GLU A 149 -45.01 21.21 -8.69
CA GLU A 149 -46.34 20.72 -9.09
C GLU A 149 -47.37 20.93 -7.97
N GLU A 150 -47.07 20.55 -6.73
CA GLU A 150 -47.97 20.75 -5.58
C GLU A 150 -48.23 22.23 -5.32
N LEU A 151 -47.22 23.08 -5.38
CA LEU A 151 -47.38 24.53 -5.28
C LEU A 151 -48.27 25.10 -6.39
N ARG A 152 -48.11 24.58 -7.60
CA ARG A 152 -48.93 25.03 -8.73
C ARG A 152 -50.38 24.58 -8.60
N SER A 153 -50.66 23.35 -8.16
CA SER A 153 -52.00 22.88 -7.88
C SER A 153 -52.68 23.68 -6.79
N ALA A 154 -51.96 23.97 -5.68
CA ALA A 154 -52.47 24.80 -4.63
C ALA A 154 -52.90 26.21 -5.10
N ARG A 155 -52.12 26.85 -5.98
CA ARG A 155 -52.41 28.18 -6.54
C ARG A 155 -53.65 28.21 -7.46
N ILE A 156 -53.98 27.09 -8.13
CA ILE A 156 -55.13 27.02 -9.07
C ILE A 156 -56.34 26.34 -8.43
N ALA A 157 -56.25 25.80 -7.24
CA ALA A 157 -57.33 25.18 -6.52
C ALA A 157 -58.49 26.18 -6.31
N VAL A 158 -59.68 25.77 -6.62
CA VAL A 158 -60.89 26.62 -6.47
C VAL A 158 -61.55 26.47 -5.10
N ASN A 159 -61.27 25.31 -4.45
CA ASN A 159 -61.74 24.99 -3.12
C ASN A 159 -60.69 25.29 -2.08
N GLN A 160 -61.07 26.02 -1.03
CA GLN A 160 -60.16 26.44 0.03
C GLN A 160 -59.56 25.26 0.84
N ASP A 161 -60.37 24.19 1.02
CA ASP A 161 -59.86 22.99 1.73
C ASP A 161 -58.84 22.23 0.90
N GLU A 162 -59.01 22.13 -0.39
CA GLU A 162 -58.06 21.49 -1.35
C GLU A 162 -56.77 22.33 -1.43
N GLN A 163 -56.90 23.66 -1.48
CA GLN A 163 -55.72 24.54 -1.51
C GLN A 163 -54.83 24.36 -0.29
N VAL A 164 -55.44 24.29 0.90
CA VAL A 164 -54.69 24.09 2.17
C VAL A 164 -54.01 22.71 2.17
N GLU A 165 -54.64 21.65 1.68
CA GLU A 165 -54.08 20.30 1.62
C GLU A 165 -52.88 20.22 0.68
N ASP A 166 -52.96 20.86 -0.50
CA ASP A 166 -51.86 20.94 -1.47
C ASP A 166 -50.64 21.72 -0.90
N TYR A 167 -50.87 22.86 -0.22
CA TYR A 167 -49.75 23.57 0.45
C TYR A 167 -49.13 22.75 1.57
N ILE A 168 -49.91 22.00 2.35
CA ILE A 168 -49.39 21.12 3.40
C ILE A 168 -48.55 20.00 2.76
N SER A 169 -48.98 19.48 1.59
CA SER A 169 -48.25 18.48 0.86
C SER A 169 -46.92 19.00 0.30
N ALA A 170 -46.90 20.20 -0.25
CA ALA A 170 -45.67 20.90 -0.66
C ALA A 170 -44.73 21.12 0.49
N ILE A 171 -45.21 21.56 1.64
CA ILE A 171 -44.38 21.76 2.89
C ILE A 171 -43.77 20.43 3.33
N LYS A 172 -44.50 19.32 3.28
CA LYS A 172 -43.94 17.99 3.64
C LYS A 172 -42.84 17.54 2.71
N LEU A 173 -42.92 17.88 1.41
CA LEU A 173 -41.89 17.55 0.43
C LEU A 173 -40.62 18.37 0.62
N ASN A 174 -40.72 19.65 0.93
CA ASN A 174 -39.58 20.52 1.18
C ASN A 174 -39.81 21.47 2.36
N PRO A 175 -39.62 21.01 3.60
CA PRO A 175 -39.86 21.81 4.81
C PRO A 175 -38.95 23.04 4.95
N SER A 176 -37.86 23.10 4.19
CA SER A 176 -36.90 24.22 4.26
C SER A 176 -37.22 25.36 3.30
N ASN A 177 -38.21 25.20 2.43
CA ASN A 177 -38.63 26.24 1.49
C ASN A 177 -39.75 27.08 2.06
N GLU A 178 -39.53 28.39 2.21
CA GLU A 178 -40.46 29.33 2.87
C GLU A 178 -41.69 29.68 2.04
N VAL A 179 -41.62 29.49 0.70
CA VAL A 179 -42.67 29.93 -0.22
C VAL A 179 -44.05 29.30 0.08
N ALA A 180 -44.07 27.99 0.36
CA ALA A 180 -45.35 27.32 0.68
C ALA A 180 -45.92 27.76 2.03
N TYR A 181 -45.12 28.18 2.97
CA TYR A 181 -45.55 28.72 4.26
C TYR A 181 -46.08 30.14 4.12
N GLU A 182 -45.43 30.97 3.30
CA GLU A 182 -45.86 32.36 3.06
C GLU A 182 -47.19 32.43 2.28
N GLU A 183 -47.42 31.50 1.35
CA GLU A 183 -48.63 31.47 0.56
C GLU A 183 -49.82 30.79 1.28
N LEU A 184 -49.59 30.03 2.34
CA LEU A 184 -50.60 29.40 3.18
C LEU A 184 -51.20 30.37 4.23
N LEU A 185 -50.44 31.40 4.60
CA LEU A 185 -50.82 32.40 5.66
C LEU A 185 -51.66 33.52 5.08
#